data_1628b68d314204dd2f748b40cd1c7cd2
#
_entry.id   1628b68d314204dd2f748b40cd1c7cd2
#
_cell.length_a   1.000
_cell.length_b   1.000
_cell.length_c   1.000
_cell.angle_alpha   90.00
_cell.angle_beta   90.00
_cell.angle_gamma   90.00
#
_symmetry.space_group_name_H-M   'P 1'
#
loop_
_entity.id
_entity.type
_entity.pdbx_description
1 polymer ?
#
loop_
_entity_poly.entity_id
_entity_poly.type
_entity_poly.pdbx_seq_one_letter_code
_entity_poly.pdbx_strand_id
1 'polypeptide(L)'
;MSNLVTVYGGGGFIGRYIVQKLARDGYRVRVASRRPNEAIFLKTYGSVGQVEPILCNIRHEDSIRSAMSGADYVINCVGILESSGKNKFDIVQNKGAELIARVANELRVKRLVHLSAIGADIHSISKYSESKGYGEKNILKHFPSAIILRPSIVFGFEDNFFNRFASMARISPVLPIVGCNTKFQPVYVDDVAQAVVSTLRSSCTSGIYELGGPEILSFSELMKKMLKIIMRRRIILNLPFWAATIIGTSFDLVKWASGGLIRGPITRDQVLNLANDNIVSTSNKTFSNLNIEPVSLETVLSDYLWKYRPEGEFSDAAKQK
;
A
#
# COMPACT_ATOMS: atom_id res chain seq x y z
N MET A 1 -20.71 -23.80 -5.62
CA MET A 1 -20.35 -23.10 -4.36
C MET A 1 -19.44 -21.94 -4.71
N SER A 2 -19.65 -20.75 -4.10
CA SER A 2 -18.74 -19.60 -4.32
C SER A 2 -17.38 -19.87 -3.70
N ASN A 3 -16.29 -19.54 -4.43
CA ASN A 3 -14.92 -19.69 -3.92
C ASN A 3 -14.69 -18.82 -2.68
N LEU A 4 -13.96 -19.34 -1.71
CA LEU A 4 -13.57 -18.61 -0.50
C LEU A 4 -12.18 -17.99 -0.66
N VAL A 5 -12.09 -16.69 -0.42
CA VAL A 5 -10.82 -15.94 -0.42
C VAL A 5 -10.49 -15.47 0.98
N THR A 6 -9.32 -15.81 1.50
CA THR A 6 -8.81 -15.21 2.75
C THR A 6 -7.88 -14.04 2.43
N VAL A 7 -8.24 -12.84 2.93
CA VAL A 7 -7.49 -11.60 2.72
C VAL A 7 -6.84 -11.17 4.03
N TYR A 8 -5.53 -11.36 4.15
CA TYR A 8 -4.74 -10.87 5.28
C TYR A 8 -4.51 -9.36 5.09
N GLY A 9 -4.89 -8.58 6.11
CA GLY A 9 -4.80 -7.12 6.04
C GLY A 9 -5.92 -6.46 5.22
N GLY A 10 -7.04 -7.16 5.00
CA GLY A 10 -8.17 -6.65 4.20
C GLY A 10 -8.86 -5.40 4.78
N GLY A 11 -8.70 -5.10 6.08
CA GLY A 11 -9.20 -3.85 6.69
C GLY A 11 -8.31 -2.63 6.44
N GLY A 12 -7.12 -2.80 5.84
CA GLY A 12 -6.19 -1.72 5.49
C GLY A 12 -6.62 -0.92 4.25
N PHE A 13 -5.80 0.07 3.88
CA PHE A 13 -6.08 0.96 2.75
C PHE A 13 -6.31 0.19 1.43
N ILE A 14 -5.35 -0.57 0.94
CA ILE A 14 -5.51 -1.32 -0.32
C ILE A 14 -6.48 -2.49 -0.11
N GLY A 15 -6.39 -3.16 1.06
CA GLY A 15 -7.17 -4.35 1.36
C GLY A 15 -8.68 -4.15 1.27
N ARG A 16 -9.21 -2.98 1.68
CA ARG A 16 -10.65 -2.68 1.62
C ARG A 16 -11.19 -2.65 0.19
N TYR A 17 -10.44 -2.09 -0.75
CA TYR A 17 -10.80 -2.06 -2.17
C TYR A 17 -10.78 -3.47 -2.79
N ILE A 18 -9.79 -4.28 -2.40
CA ILE A 18 -9.72 -5.69 -2.80
C ILE A 18 -10.94 -6.46 -2.29
N VAL A 19 -11.28 -6.32 -1.00
CA VAL A 19 -12.45 -6.97 -0.40
C VAL A 19 -13.75 -6.55 -1.11
N GLN A 20 -13.89 -5.25 -1.42
CA GLN A 20 -15.06 -4.73 -2.13
C GLN A 20 -15.20 -5.37 -3.53
N LYS A 21 -14.10 -5.42 -4.32
CA LYS A 21 -14.13 -6.03 -5.64
C LYS A 21 -14.40 -7.53 -5.59
N LEU A 22 -13.77 -8.25 -4.68
CA LEU A 22 -14.02 -9.68 -4.48
C LEU A 22 -15.48 -9.96 -4.14
N ALA A 23 -16.08 -9.16 -3.26
CA ALA A 23 -17.48 -9.31 -2.90
C ALA A 23 -18.42 -9.05 -4.10
N ARG A 24 -18.14 -8.02 -4.91
CA ARG A 24 -18.88 -7.72 -6.15
C ARG A 24 -18.75 -8.83 -7.20
N ASP A 25 -17.59 -9.48 -7.27
CA ASP A 25 -17.36 -10.62 -8.18
C ASP A 25 -17.92 -11.95 -7.63
N GLY A 26 -18.68 -11.92 -6.52
CA GLY A 26 -19.39 -13.07 -5.97
C GLY A 26 -18.54 -14.02 -5.11
N TYR A 27 -17.30 -13.65 -4.75
CA TYR A 27 -16.49 -14.43 -3.82
C TYR A 27 -17.03 -14.31 -2.39
N ARG A 28 -16.89 -15.37 -1.61
CA ARG A 28 -16.95 -15.29 -0.15
C ARG A 28 -15.60 -14.81 0.34
N VAL A 29 -15.59 -13.81 1.24
CA VAL A 29 -14.35 -13.16 1.68
C VAL A 29 -14.20 -13.27 3.18
N ARG A 30 -13.10 -13.87 3.62
CA ARG A 30 -12.68 -13.87 5.00
C ARG A 30 -11.57 -12.84 5.19
N VAL A 31 -11.83 -11.84 6.04
CA VAL A 31 -10.89 -10.73 6.28
C VAL A 31 -10.11 -11.01 7.56
N ALA A 32 -8.86 -11.48 7.41
CA ALA A 32 -7.99 -11.82 8.52
C ALA A 32 -7.32 -10.55 9.08
N SER A 33 -7.70 -10.14 10.29
CA SER A 33 -7.23 -8.91 10.95
C SER A 33 -6.93 -9.13 12.42
N ARG A 34 -5.96 -8.40 12.97
CA ARG A 34 -5.69 -8.36 14.42
C ARG A 34 -6.82 -7.70 15.21
N ARG A 35 -7.62 -6.88 14.57
CA ARG A 35 -8.74 -6.14 15.15
C ARG A 35 -9.95 -6.26 14.22
N PRO A 36 -10.66 -7.40 14.26
CA PRO A 36 -11.77 -7.62 13.35
C PRO A 36 -12.89 -6.60 13.53
N ASN A 37 -13.07 -6.07 14.74
CA ASN A 37 -14.07 -5.02 15.01
C ASN A 37 -13.84 -3.74 14.21
N GLU A 38 -12.57 -3.38 13.94
CA GLU A 38 -12.23 -2.22 13.09
C GLU A 38 -12.51 -2.49 11.60
N ALA A 39 -12.77 -3.74 11.22
CA ALA A 39 -13.05 -4.17 9.85
C ALA A 39 -14.54 -4.52 9.61
N ILE A 40 -15.43 -4.30 10.60
CA ILE A 40 -16.86 -4.62 10.49
C ILE A 40 -17.54 -3.87 9.33
N PHE A 41 -17.10 -2.65 9.02
CA PHE A 41 -17.62 -1.87 7.89
C PHE A 41 -17.52 -2.60 6.55
N LEU A 42 -16.59 -3.54 6.41
CA LEU A 42 -16.43 -4.33 5.19
C LEU A 42 -17.61 -5.28 4.92
N LYS A 43 -18.41 -5.62 5.94
CA LYS A 43 -19.61 -6.44 5.76
C LYS A 43 -20.64 -5.77 4.85
N THR A 44 -20.62 -4.44 4.76
CA THR A 44 -21.55 -3.69 3.88
C THR A 44 -21.18 -3.77 2.39
N TYR A 45 -20.02 -4.33 2.05
CA TYR A 45 -19.57 -4.46 0.66
C TYR A 45 -20.17 -5.66 -0.08
N GLY A 46 -20.80 -6.59 0.64
CA GLY A 46 -21.42 -7.78 0.07
C GLY A 46 -22.76 -8.12 0.71
N SER A 47 -23.33 -9.23 0.29
CA SER A 47 -24.55 -9.80 0.88
C SER A 47 -24.28 -10.28 2.31
N VAL A 48 -25.34 -10.52 3.07
CA VAL A 48 -25.27 -11.03 4.45
C VAL A 48 -24.46 -12.34 4.49
N GLY A 49 -23.42 -12.38 5.32
CA GLY A 49 -22.54 -13.55 5.45
C GLY A 49 -21.48 -13.71 4.35
N GLN A 50 -21.45 -12.85 3.35
CA GLN A 50 -20.47 -12.94 2.26
C GLN A 50 -19.07 -12.45 2.66
N VAL A 51 -19.00 -11.40 3.48
CA VAL A 51 -17.74 -10.83 3.98
C VAL A 51 -17.67 -10.97 5.49
N GLU A 52 -16.66 -11.70 5.98
CA GLU A 52 -16.53 -12.00 7.41
C GLU A 52 -15.15 -11.59 7.93
N PRO A 53 -15.07 -10.53 8.75
CA PRO A 53 -13.87 -10.20 9.52
C PRO A 53 -13.63 -11.23 10.64
N ILE A 54 -12.40 -11.76 10.69
CA ILE A 54 -11.97 -12.72 11.71
C ILE A 54 -10.69 -12.29 12.40
N LEU A 55 -10.52 -12.74 13.65
CA LEU A 55 -9.28 -12.50 14.39
C LEU A 55 -8.14 -13.33 13.83
N CYS A 56 -7.06 -12.66 13.44
CA CYS A 56 -5.85 -13.30 12.98
C CYS A 56 -4.61 -12.46 13.28
N ASN A 57 -3.57 -13.12 13.79
CA ASN A 57 -2.25 -12.54 13.99
C ASN A 57 -1.22 -13.31 13.15
N ILE A 58 -0.69 -12.67 12.12
CA ILE A 58 0.27 -13.30 11.18
C ILE A 58 1.62 -13.68 11.81
N ARG A 59 1.86 -13.36 13.07
CA ARG A 59 3.05 -13.79 13.83
C ARG A 59 2.89 -15.18 14.45
N HIS A 60 1.70 -15.75 14.41
CA HIS A 60 1.35 -17.04 14.98
C HIS A 60 0.76 -17.93 13.90
N GLU A 61 1.42 -19.06 13.66
CA GLU A 61 1.06 -20.00 12.59
C GLU A 61 -0.35 -20.56 12.75
N ASP A 62 -0.72 -20.98 13.96
CA ASP A 62 -2.06 -21.54 14.23
C ASP A 62 -3.17 -20.54 13.88
N SER A 63 -2.92 -19.24 14.14
CA SER A 63 -3.84 -18.16 13.77
C SER A 63 -3.97 -18.00 12.26
N ILE A 64 -2.85 -18.12 11.52
CA ILE A 64 -2.83 -18.10 10.06
C ILE A 64 -3.58 -19.31 9.51
N ARG A 65 -3.29 -20.51 10.03
CA ARG A 65 -3.88 -21.76 9.60
C ARG A 65 -5.40 -21.77 9.82
N SER A 66 -5.85 -21.35 10.98
CA SER A 66 -7.28 -21.22 11.29
C SER A 66 -7.96 -20.24 10.32
N ALA A 67 -7.35 -19.08 10.07
CA ALA A 67 -7.90 -18.09 9.16
C ALA A 67 -7.94 -18.56 7.69
N MET A 68 -7.02 -19.43 7.29
CA MET A 68 -6.90 -19.95 5.91
C MET A 68 -7.69 -21.21 5.66
N SER A 69 -8.16 -21.88 6.71
CA SER A 69 -8.87 -23.17 6.60
C SER A 69 -10.03 -23.11 5.60
N GLY A 70 -10.02 -24.02 4.62
CA GLY A 70 -11.02 -24.11 3.55
C GLY A 70 -10.98 -22.98 2.51
N ALA A 71 -9.96 -22.13 2.50
CA ALA A 71 -9.82 -21.09 1.49
C ALA A 71 -9.33 -21.66 0.14
N ASP A 72 -9.96 -21.23 -0.94
CA ASP A 72 -9.51 -21.51 -2.31
C ASP A 72 -8.33 -20.60 -2.71
N TYR A 73 -8.39 -19.34 -2.29
CA TYR A 73 -7.41 -18.31 -2.63
C TYR A 73 -6.96 -17.55 -1.40
N VAL A 74 -5.73 -17.09 -1.42
CA VAL A 74 -5.13 -16.28 -0.36
C VAL A 74 -4.53 -15.01 -0.93
N ILE A 75 -4.84 -13.88 -0.30
CA ILE A 75 -4.28 -12.58 -0.62
C ILE A 75 -3.61 -12.01 0.62
N ASN A 76 -2.32 -11.69 0.51
CA ASN A 76 -1.55 -11.06 1.58
C ASN A 76 -1.31 -9.58 1.27
N CYS A 77 -2.07 -8.70 1.93
CA CYS A 77 -1.94 -7.24 1.87
C CYS A 77 -1.26 -6.67 3.12
N VAL A 78 -0.72 -7.53 4.01
CA VAL A 78 -0.12 -7.04 5.25
C VAL A 78 1.21 -6.38 4.95
N GLY A 79 1.32 -5.12 5.34
CA GLY A 79 2.54 -4.33 5.27
C GLY A 79 2.53 -3.23 6.32
N ILE A 80 3.71 -2.78 6.70
CA ILE A 80 3.91 -1.64 7.58
C ILE A 80 4.90 -0.68 6.92
N LEU A 81 4.70 0.62 7.10
CA LEU A 81 5.60 1.66 6.59
C LEU A 81 6.60 2.13 7.64
N GLU A 82 6.44 1.66 8.88
CA GLU A 82 7.26 2.02 10.01
C GLU A 82 7.28 0.90 11.05
N SER A 83 8.47 0.60 11.58
CA SER A 83 8.62 -0.35 12.69
C SER A 83 8.20 0.28 14.01
N SER A 84 7.34 -0.41 14.79
CA SER A 84 6.91 0.03 16.11
C SER A 84 6.63 -1.15 17.04
N GLY A 85 7.24 -1.16 18.22
CA GLY A 85 7.06 -2.21 19.23
C GLY A 85 7.32 -3.61 18.66
N LYS A 86 6.34 -4.49 18.81
CA LYS A 86 6.39 -5.87 18.29
C LYS A 86 6.21 -5.97 16.76
N ASN A 87 5.80 -4.89 16.08
CA ASN A 87 5.64 -4.85 14.63
C ASN A 87 6.92 -4.32 13.99
N LYS A 88 7.90 -5.18 13.82
CA LYS A 88 9.14 -4.88 13.09
C LYS A 88 9.01 -5.31 11.63
N PHE A 89 9.72 -4.65 10.73
CA PHE A 89 9.72 -4.98 9.30
C PHE A 89 9.97 -6.47 9.06
N ASP A 90 11.06 -7.02 9.62
CA ASP A 90 11.39 -8.44 9.47
C ASP A 90 10.27 -9.37 9.95
N ILE A 91 9.66 -9.07 11.11
CA ILE A 91 8.60 -9.94 11.67
C ILE A 91 7.33 -9.93 10.81
N VAL A 92 6.95 -8.77 10.27
CA VAL A 92 5.68 -8.60 9.56
C VAL A 92 5.82 -8.90 8.08
N GLN A 93 6.83 -8.32 7.42
CA GLN A 93 6.96 -8.35 5.96
C GLN A 93 7.78 -9.54 5.46
N ASN A 94 8.71 -10.06 6.27
CA ASN A 94 9.50 -11.23 5.96
C ASN A 94 8.88 -12.49 6.59
N LYS A 95 9.00 -12.70 7.90
CA LYS A 95 8.56 -13.93 8.59
C LYS A 95 7.04 -14.16 8.49
N GLY A 96 6.22 -13.09 8.60
CA GLY A 96 4.78 -13.21 8.46
C GLY A 96 4.37 -13.63 7.05
N ALA A 97 5.04 -13.11 6.03
CA ALA A 97 4.81 -13.50 4.63
C ALA A 97 5.25 -14.94 4.36
N GLU A 98 6.39 -15.37 4.91
CA GLU A 98 6.88 -16.74 4.87
C GLU A 98 5.88 -17.72 5.46
N LEU A 99 5.38 -17.46 6.68
CA LEU A 99 4.38 -18.28 7.35
C LEU A 99 3.10 -18.42 6.53
N ILE A 100 2.60 -17.33 5.95
CA ILE A 100 1.42 -17.36 5.08
C ILE A 100 1.66 -18.26 3.87
N ALA A 101 2.83 -18.15 3.21
CA ALA A 101 3.14 -18.94 2.02
C ALA A 101 3.31 -20.43 2.34
N ARG A 102 3.96 -20.75 3.45
CA ARG A 102 4.13 -22.13 3.92
C ARG A 102 2.77 -22.80 4.21
N VAL A 103 1.93 -22.13 5.00
CA VAL A 103 0.60 -22.63 5.32
C VAL A 103 -0.29 -22.75 4.08
N ALA A 104 -0.18 -21.77 3.13
CA ALA A 104 -0.91 -21.83 1.87
C ALA A 104 -0.53 -23.06 1.03
N ASN A 105 0.75 -23.41 1.01
CA ASN A 105 1.23 -24.61 0.32
C ASN A 105 0.74 -25.90 0.99
N GLU A 106 0.83 -26.00 2.33
CA GLU A 106 0.35 -27.14 3.09
C GLU A 106 -1.16 -27.37 2.93
N LEU A 107 -1.95 -26.30 2.92
CA LEU A 107 -3.40 -26.36 2.71
C LEU A 107 -3.80 -26.45 1.23
N ARG A 108 -2.84 -26.54 0.31
CA ARG A 108 -3.05 -26.66 -1.14
C ARG A 108 -3.95 -25.57 -1.72
N VAL A 109 -3.74 -24.34 -1.26
CA VAL A 109 -4.44 -23.16 -1.80
C VAL A 109 -4.17 -23.05 -3.30
N LYS A 110 -5.20 -22.77 -4.09
CA LYS A 110 -5.10 -22.70 -5.56
C LYS A 110 -4.20 -21.56 -6.04
N ARG A 111 -4.26 -20.40 -5.36
CA ARG A 111 -3.42 -19.22 -5.66
C ARG A 111 -3.11 -18.42 -4.41
N LEU A 112 -1.88 -17.93 -4.37
CA LEU A 112 -1.40 -16.96 -3.38
C LEU A 112 -0.98 -15.69 -4.11
N VAL A 113 -1.58 -14.56 -3.73
CA VAL A 113 -1.23 -13.22 -4.21
C VAL A 113 -0.63 -12.41 -3.07
N HIS A 114 0.51 -11.79 -3.29
CA HIS A 114 1.21 -10.99 -2.30
C HIS A 114 1.42 -9.55 -2.76
N LEU A 115 1.04 -8.58 -1.95
CA LEU A 115 1.34 -7.17 -2.17
C LEU A 115 2.70 -6.80 -1.58
N SER A 116 3.64 -6.58 -2.47
CA SER A 116 4.97 -6.05 -2.18
C SER A 116 5.04 -4.54 -2.44
N ALA A 117 6.14 -4.04 -2.96
CA ALA A 117 6.31 -2.66 -3.43
C ALA A 117 7.43 -2.59 -4.47
N ILE A 118 7.40 -1.60 -5.37
CA ILE A 118 8.54 -1.28 -6.22
C ILE A 118 9.75 -0.96 -5.34
N GLY A 119 10.93 -1.43 -5.73
CA GLY A 119 12.16 -1.28 -4.94
C GLY A 119 12.38 -2.36 -3.88
N ALA A 120 11.54 -3.42 -3.83
CA ALA A 120 11.80 -4.59 -2.98
C ALA A 120 13.09 -5.31 -3.45
N ASP A 121 14.12 -5.30 -2.60
CA ASP A 121 15.43 -5.88 -2.90
C ASP A 121 16.12 -6.35 -1.61
N ILE A 122 16.61 -7.58 -1.60
CA ILE A 122 17.31 -8.20 -0.46
C ILE A 122 18.65 -7.53 -0.14
N HIS A 123 19.21 -6.76 -1.06
CA HIS A 123 20.46 -6.02 -0.91
C HIS A 123 20.26 -4.53 -0.63
N SER A 124 19.01 -4.09 -0.44
CA SER A 124 18.68 -2.69 -0.17
C SER A 124 19.26 -2.22 1.16
N ILE A 125 19.77 -0.98 1.20
CA ILE A 125 20.19 -0.29 2.43
C ILE A 125 18.98 0.06 3.30
N SER A 126 17.80 0.26 2.70
CA SER A 126 16.55 0.47 3.41
C SER A 126 16.02 -0.83 4.00
N LYS A 127 15.78 -0.85 5.30
CA LYS A 127 15.22 -2.01 6.01
C LYS A 127 13.80 -2.36 5.54
N TYR A 128 13.04 -1.37 5.10
CA TYR A 128 11.73 -1.58 4.49
C TYR A 128 11.86 -2.39 3.19
N SER A 129 12.65 -1.90 2.24
CA SER A 129 12.86 -2.55 0.94
C SER A 129 13.53 -3.92 1.07
N GLU A 130 14.53 -4.02 1.96
CA GLU A 130 15.20 -5.29 2.31
C GLU A 130 14.19 -6.33 2.83
N SER A 131 13.34 -5.95 3.78
CA SER A 131 12.36 -6.87 4.36
C SER A 131 11.29 -7.32 3.35
N LYS A 132 10.90 -6.43 2.42
CA LYS A 132 10.02 -6.78 1.30
C LYS A 132 10.69 -7.78 0.37
N GLY A 133 11.97 -7.56 0.00
CA GLY A 133 12.75 -8.48 -0.82
C GLY A 133 12.87 -9.87 -0.20
N TYR A 134 13.17 -9.96 1.09
CA TYR A 134 13.19 -11.24 1.81
C TYR A 134 11.82 -11.90 1.88
N GLY A 135 10.76 -11.12 2.08
CA GLY A 135 9.38 -11.62 2.08
C GLY A 135 9.03 -12.28 0.73
N GLU A 136 9.33 -11.62 -0.38
CA GLU A 136 9.13 -12.18 -1.73
C GLU A 136 9.93 -13.46 -1.95
N LYS A 137 11.21 -13.45 -1.60
CA LYS A 137 12.10 -14.63 -1.69
C LYS A 137 11.54 -15.82 -0.94
N ASN A 138 11.09 -15.60 0.29
CA ASN A 138 10.54 -16.66 1.13
C ASN A 138 9.17 -17.14 0.65
N ILE A 139 8.33 -16.24 0.13
CA ILE A 139 7.07 -16.64 -0.51
C ILE A 139 7.33 -17.56 -1.69
N LEU A 140 8.21 -17.18 -2.62
CA LEU A 140 8.52 -17.99 -3.81
C LEU A 140 9.21 -19.30 -3.44
N LYS A 141 9.96 -19.36 -2.35
CA LYS A 141 10.54 -20.61 -1.84
C LYS A 141 9.48 -21.63 -1.41
N HIS A 142 8.42 -21.17 -0.72
CA HIS A 142 7.37 -22.04 -0.17
C HIS A 142 6.18 -22.21 -1.10
N PHE A 143 5.92 -21.23 -1.97
CA PHE A 143 4.83 -21.22 -2.94
C PHE A 143 5.33 -20.70 -4.30
N PRO A 144 6.04 -21.50 -5.12
CA PRO A 144 6.70 -21.04 -6.34
C PRO A 144 5.76 -20.43 -7.39
N SER A 145 4.48 -20.80 -7.38
CA SER A 145 3.46 -20.26 -8.28
C SER A 145 2.76 -18.99 -7.73
N ALA A 146 3.28 -18.41 -6.67
CA ALA A 146 2.74 -17.15 -6.13
C ALA A 146 2.82 -16.01 -7.16
N ILE A 147 1.87 -15.09 -7.05
CA ILE A 147 1.85 -13.84 -7.80
C ILE A 147 2.24 -12.71 -6.85
N ILE A 148 3.28 -11.98 -7.20
CA ILE A 148 3.79 -10.86 -6.43
C ILE A 148 3.45 -9.58 -7.18
N LEU A 149 2.71 -8.69 -6.54
CA LEU A 149 2.37 -7.37 -7.08
C LEU A 149 3.20 -6.31 -6.35
N ARG A 150 3.97 -5.56 -7.12
CA ARG A 150 4.81 -4.44 -6.65
C ARG A 150 4.19 -3.12 -7.12
N PRO A 151 3.25 -2.53 -6.38
CA PRO A 151 2.76 -1.21 -6.72
C PRO A 151 3.82 -0.12 -6.47
N SER A 152 3.78 0.94 -7.24
CA SER A 152 4.39 2.25 -6.93
C SER A 152 3.63 2.91 -5.78
N ILE A 153 3.79 4.22 -5.57
CA ILE A 153 3.00 4.95 -4.57
C ILE A 153 1.52 4.81 -4.90
N VAL A 154 0.77 4.19 -3.99
CA VAL A 154 -0.67 4.01 -4.14
C VAL A 154 -1.41 5.22 -3.59
N PHE A 155 -2.31 5.79 -4.40
CA PHE A 155 -3.14 6.93 -4.02
C PHE A 155 -4.64 6.60 -4.06
N GLY A 156 -5.44 7.38 -3.33
CA GLY A 156 -6.89 7.23 -3.22
C GLY A 156 -7.44 7.92 -1.98
N PHE A 157 -8.72 7.75 -1.69
CA PHE A 157 -9.44 8.50 -0.65
C PHE A 157 -8.77 8.40 0.75
N GLU A 158 -8.21 7.25 1.10
CA GLU A 158 -7.58 6.99 2.40
C GLU A 158 -6.05 6.89 2.32
N ASP A 159 -5.42 7.41 1.25
CA ASP A 159 -3.98 7.39 1.14
C ASP A 159 -3.28 8.19 2.25
N ASN A 160 -2.06 7.78 2.55
CA ASN A 160 -1.20 8.50 3.49
C ASN A 160 -0.19 9.43 2.80
N PHE A 161 -0.19 9.51 1.46
CA PHE A 161 0.74 10.34 0.72
C PHE A 161 0.13 11.72 0.42
N PHE A 162 -0.84 11.81 -0.46
CA PHE A 162 -1.45 13.10 -0.83
C PHE A 162 -2.24 13.72 0.32
N ASN A 163 -3.00 12.92 1.06
CA ASN A 163 -3.75 13.42 2.24
C ASN A 163 -2.82 14.05 3.28
N ARG A 164 -1.64 13.49 3.50
CA ARG A 164 -0.66 14.02 4.45
C ARG A 164 -0.10 15.37 3.98
N PHE A 165 0.38 15.45 2.73
CA PHE A 165 0.94 16.69 2.20
C PHE A 165 -0.13 17.78 2.04
N ALA A 166 -1.35 17.43 1.64
CA ALA A 166 -2.48 18.35 1.59
C ALA A 166 -2.86 18.88 2.98
N SER A 167 -2.83 18.03 4.01
CA SER A 167 -3.03 18.45 5.40
C SER A 167 -1.93 19.42 5.88
N MET A 168 -0.67 19.13 5.55
CA MET A 168 0.46 20.05 5.85
C MET A 168 0.29 21.39 5.12
N ALA A 169 -0.09 21.37 3.84
CA ALA A 169 -0.33 22.57 3.06
C ALA A 169 -1.50 23.43 3.58
N ARG A 170 -2.42 22.86 4.35
CA ARG A 170 -3.50 23.60 5.00
C ARG A 170 -2.99 24.50 6.13
N ILE A 171 -1.96 24.06 6.84
CA ILE A 171 -1.46 24.71 8.06
C ILE A 171 -0.20 25.53 7.77
N SER A 172 0.75 24.98 7.01
CA SER A 172 2.07 25.57 6.77
C SER A 172 2.13 26.30 5.42
N PRO A 173 2.78 27.49 5.36
CA PRO A 173 3.06 28.18 4.09
C PRO A 173 4.19 27.49 3.28
N VAL A 174 4.96 26.61 3.91
CA VAL A 174 6.09 25.89 3.32
C VAL A 174 5.86 24.38 3.40
N LEU A 175 6.10 23.71 2.28
CA LEU A 175 6.12 22.25 2.19
C LEU A 175 7.56 21.76 2.05
N PRO A 176 8.18 21.26 3.13
CA PRO A 176 9.49 20.66 3.04
C PRO A 176 9.37 19.26 2.39
N ILE A 177 10.11 19.02 1.32
CA ILE A 177 10.19 17.71 0.67
C ILE A 177 11.65 17.32 0.45
N VAL A 178 11.92 16.02 0.47
CA VAL A 178 13.24 15.44 0.26
C VAL A 178 13.23 14.71 -1.08
N GLY A 179 14.28 14.91 -1.90
CA GLY A 179 14.32 14.25 -3.20
C GLY A 179 13.32 14.84 -4.20
N CYS A 180 13.32 16.17 -4.38
CA CYS A 180 12.43 16.86 -5.32
C CYS A 180 12.40 16.28 -6.73
N ASN A 181 13.53 15.73 -7.19
CA ASN A 181 13.70 15.17 -8.53
C ASN A 181 13.45 13.67 -8.59
N THR A 182 13.26 13.00 -7.45
CA THR A 182 12.94 11.57 -7.40
C THR A 182 11.64 11.31 -8.16
N LYS A 183 11.66 10.38 -9.07
CA LYS A 183 10.52 10.05 -9.93
C LYS A 183 9.65 8.99 -9.31
N PHE A 184 8.36 9.20 -9.47
CA PHE A 184 7.31 8.28 -9.03
C PHE A 184 6.35 8.00 -10.18
N GLN A 185 5.71 6.85 -10.13
CA GLN A 185 4.66 6.45 -11.05
C GLN A 185 3.39 6.10 -10.29
N PRO A 186 2.70 7.11 -9.68
CA PRO A 186 1.59 6.87 -8.78
C PRO A 186 0.49 6.04 -9.41
N VAL A 187 -0.05 5.09 -8.64
CA VAL A 187 -1.09 4.16 -9.08
C VAL A 187 -2.34 4.30 -8.24
N TYR A 188 -3.51 4.30 -8.89
CA TYR A 188 -4.79 4.36 -8.18
C TYR A 188 -5.07 3.05 -7.43
N VAL A 189 -5.58 3.17 -6.21
CA VAL A 189 -5.82 2.02 -5.33
C VAL A 189 -6.83 1.03 -5.91
N ASP A 190 -7.83 1.52 -6.66
CA ASP A 190 -8.83 0.66 -7.28
C ASP A 190 -8.26 -0.16 -8.44
N ASP A 191 -7.29 0.39 -9.19
CA ASP A 191 -6.56 -0.33 -10.24
C ASP A 191 -5.68 -1.45 -9.63
N VAL A 192 -5.01 -1.16 -8.50
CA VAL A 192 -4.28 -2.18 -7.74
C VAL A 192 -5.21 -3.30 -7.29
N ALA A 193 -6.39 -2.95 -6.76
CA ALA A 193 -7.39 -3.93 -6.35
C ALA A 193 -7.90 -4.74 -7.55
N GLN A 194 -8.13 -4.09 -8.69
CA GLN A 194 -8.51 -4.75 -9.94
C GLN A 194 -7.43 -5.73 -10.41
N ALA A 195 -6.15 -5.34 -10.32
CA ALA A 195 -5.04 -6.22 -10.64
C ALA A 195 -5.04 -7.47 -9.75
N VAL A 196 -5.19 -7.31 -8.42
CA VAL A 196 -5.27 -8.45 -7.50
C VAL A 196 -6.39 -9.42 -7.90
N VAL A 197 -7.60 -8.91 -8.15
CA VAL A 197 -8.73 -9.77 -8.51
C VAL A 197 -8.52 -10.45 -9.87
N SER A 198 -7.96 -9.73 -10.84
CA SER A 198 -7.64 -10.29 -12.17
C SER A 198 -6.63 -11.43 -12.08
N THR A 199 -5.70 -11.39 -11.11
CA THR A 199 -4.72 -12.47 -10.91
C THR A 199 -5.34 -13.77 -10.37
N LEU A 200 -6.56 -13.76 -9.85
CA LEU A 200 -7.25 -14.99 -9.40
C LEU A 200 -7.80 -15.81 -10.57
N ARG A 201 -7.88 -15.24 -11.76
CA ARG A 201 -8.35 -15.96 -12.97
C ARG A 201 -7.29 -16.97 -13.43
N SER A 202 -7.75 -18.09 -13.96
CA SER A 202 -6.88 -19.20 -14.39
C SER A 202 -5.87 -18.82 -15.48
N SER A 203 -6.19 -17.84 -16.31
CA SER A 203 -5.33 -17.35 -17.39
C SER A 203 -4.12 -16.53 -16.92
N CYS A 204 -4.11 -16.07 -15.68
CA CYS A 204 -2.99 -15.26 -15.17
C CYS A 204 -1.79 -16.13 -14.83
N THR A 205 -0.61 -15.75 -15.31
CA THR A 205 0.65 -16.45 -15.07
C THR A 205 1.30 -15.97 -13.77
N SER A 206 1.95 -16.90 -13.03
CA SER A 206 2.73 -16.58 -11.84
C SER A 206 3.90 -15.63 -12.16
N GLY A 207 4.45 -15.01 -11.11
CA GLY A 207 5.61 -14.16 -11.18
C GLY A 207 5.39 -12.78 -10.59
N ILE A 208 6.29 -11.86 -10.91
CA ILE A 208 6.31 -10.49 -10.37
C ILE A 208 5.68 -9.55 -11.40
N TYR A 209 4.75 -8.70 -10.91
CA TYR A 209 4.11 -7.64 -11.65
C TYR A 209 4.39 -6.30 -10.98
N GLU A 210 4.91 -5.34 -11.69
CA GLU A 210 5.08 -3.97 -11.22
C GLU A 210 3.92 -3.11 -11.70
N LEU A 211 3.27 -2.41 -10.76
CA LEU A 211 2.05 -1.68 -11.01
C LEU A 211 2.31 -0.18 -10.84
N GLY A 212 2.43 0.51 -11.96
CA GLY A 212 2.55 1.97 -12.03
C GLY A 212 1.38 2.58 -12.78
N GLY A 213 1.01 3.80 -12.44
CA GLY A 213 0.02 4.56 -13.18
C GLY A 213 0.54 5.02 -14.55
N PRO A 214 -0.27 5.76 -15.33
CA PRO A 214 0.10 6.17 -16.69
C PRO A 214 1.17 7.27 -16.73
N GLU A 215 1.39 7.99 -15.63
CA GLU A 215 2.27 9.16 -15.58
C GLU A 215 3.48 8.92 -14.69
N ILE A 216 4.67 9.31 -15.19
CA ILE A 216 5.90 9.38 -14.39
C ILE A 216 6.17 10.83 -14.07
N LEU A 217 6.18 11.18 -12.79
CA LEU A 217 6.32 12.54 -12.31
C LEU A 217 7.37 12.63 -11.20
N SER A 218 8.10 13.74 -11.15
CA SER A 218 8.98 14.03 -10.02
C SER A 218 8.17 14.36 -8.76
N PHE A 219 8.76 14.22 -7.59
CA PHE A 219 8.10 14.57 -6.34
C PHE A 219 7.63 16.04 -6.33
N SER A 220 8.44 16.95 -6.87
CA SER A 220 8.07 18.35 -7.00
C SER A 220 6.83 18.55 -7.89
N GLU A 221 6.74 17.85 -9.02
CA GLU A 221 5.57 17.91 -9.91
C GLU A 221 4.31 17.35 -9.26
N LEU A 222 4.42 16.25 -8.51
CA LEU A 222 3.32 15.70 -7.73
C LEU A 222 2.79 16.71 -6.71
N MET A 223 3.68 17.39 -5.99
CA MET A 223 3.28 18.42 -5.03
C MET A 223 2.65 19.63 -5.72
N LYS A 224 3.18 20.08 -6.88
CA LYS A 224 2.58 21.16 -7.66
C LYS A 224 1.17 20.80 -8.15
N LYS A 225 0.97 19.59 -8.70
CA LYS A 225 -0.37 19.10 -9.10
C LYS A 225 -1.33 19.09 -7.90
N MET A 226 -0.90 18.53 -6.76
CA MET A 226 -1.70 18.52 -5.52
C MET A 226 -2.08 19.93 -5.08
N LEU A 227 -1.12 20.87 -5.01
CA LEU A 227 -1.37 22.27 -4.62
C LEU A 227 -2.36 22.98 -5.55
N LYS A 228 -2.30 22.70 -6.85
CA LYS A 228 -3.25 23.22 -7.83
C LYS A 228 -4.68 22.73 -7.53
N ILE A 229 -4.84 21.44 -7.25
CA ILE A 229 -6.15 20.82 -6.95
C ILE A 229 -6.74 21.36 -5.64
N ILE A 230 -5.92 21.52 -4.59
CA ILE A 230 -6.40 22.05 -3.31
C ILE A 230 -6.45 23.59 -3.29
N MET A 231 -6.18 24.26 -4.43
CA MET A 231 -6.24 25.71 -4.60
C MET A 231 -5.42 26.50 -3.55
N ARG A 232 -4.23 25.98 -3.21
CA ARG A 232 -3.33 26.65 -2.27
C ARG A 232 -1.98 26.92 -2.88
N ARG A 233 -1.46 28.13 -2.65
CA ARG A 233 -0.10 28.53 -3.04
C ARG A 233 0.84 28.31 -1.86
N ARG A 234 1.82 27.39 -1.99
CA ARG A 234 2.81 27.07 -0.95
C ARG A 234 4.19 27.01 -1.58
N ILE A 235 5.19 27.36 -0.79
CA ILE A 235 6.59 27.25 -1.20
C ILE A 235 7.01 25.80 -1.00
N ILE A 236 7.45 25.13 -2.06
CA ILE A 236 8.04 23.82 -1.99
C ILE A 236 9.52 23.99 -1.69
N LEU A 237 9.94 23.58 -0.48
CA LEU A 237 11.32 23.65 -0.04
C LEU A 237 12.00 22.30 -0.22
N ASN A 238 13.02 22.28 -1.09
CA ASN A 238 13.85 21.08 -1.27
C ASN A 238 14.84 20.94 -0.13
N LEU A 239 14.65 19.92 0.69
CA LEU A 239 15.61 19.56 1.75
C LEU A 239 16.67 18.62 1.18
N PRO A 240 17.95 18.94 1.32
CA PRO A 240 19.02 18.05 0.89
C PRO A 240 18.99 16.75 1.73
N PHE A 241 19.37 15.63 1.12
CA PHE A 241 19.32 14.31 1.76
C PHE A 241 20.09 14.24 3.09
N TRP A 242 21.24 14.93 3.19
CA TRP A 242 22.02 14.94 4.43
C TRP A 242 21.26 15.60 5.60
N ALA A 243 20.58 16.73 5.35
CA ALA A 243 19.78 17.42 6.37
C ALA A 243 18.55 16.58 6.77
N ALA A 244 17.87 16.00 5.79
CA ALA A 244 16.77 15.10 6.04
C ALA A 244 17.19 13.84 6.83
N THR A 245 18.38 13.32 6.59
CA THR A 245 18.93 12.17 7.33
C THR A 245 19.18 12.55 8.80
N ILE A 246 19.73 13.73 9.08
CA ILE A 246 19.92 14.22 10.45
C ILE A 246 18.58 14.35 11.15
N ILE A 247 17.60 15.01 10.50
CA ILE A 247 16.23 15.17 11.04
C ILE A 247 15.61 13.80 11.30
N GLY A 248 15.62 12.89 10.33
CA GLY A 248 15.07 11.54 10.48
C GLY A 248 15.72 10.76 11.62
N THR A 249 17.05 10.81 11.74
CA THR A 249 17.79 10.14 12.82
C THR A 249 17.44 10.72 14.19
N SER A 250 17.31 12.05 14.30
CA SER A 250 16.91 12.72 15.54
C SER A 250 15.52 12.30 15.98
N PHE A 251 14.56 12.21 15.07
CA PHE A 251 13.23 11.72 15.37
C PHE A 251 13.20 10.22 15.70
N ASP A 252 14.00 9.40 15.05
CA ASP A 252 14.15 7.98 15.39
C ASP A 252 14.71 7.81 16.81
N LEU A 253 15.64 8.65 17.24
CA LEU A 253 16.17 8.68 18.61
C LEU A 253 15.11 9.11 19.63
N VAL A 254 14.37 10.19 19.35
CA VAL A 254 13.27 10.67 20.21
C VAL A 254 12.17 9.61 20.32
N LYS A 255 11.85 8.93 19.23
CA LYS A 255 10.92 7.81 19.22
C LYS A 255 11.41 6.66 20.10
N TRP A 256 12.68 6.30 20.01
CA TRP A 256 13.28 5.28 20.86
C TRP A 256 13.24 5.67 22.34
N ALA A 257 13.65 6.90 22.68
CA ALA A 257 13.68 7.41 24.05
C ALA A 257 12.26 7.53 24.66
N SER A 258 11.26 7.87 23.83
CA SER A 258 9.84 7.98 24.26
C SER A 258 9.07 6.66 24.26
N GLY A 259 9.73 5.52 24.03
CA GLY A 259 9.04 4.23 23.89
C GLY A 259 8.06 4.16 22.70
N GLY A 260 8.22 5.03 21.70
CA GLY A 260 7.36 5.08 20.51
C GLY A 260 6.15 6.00 20.62
N LEU A 261 6.04 6.80 21.69
CA LEU A 261 4.96 7.77 21.89
C LEU A 261 5.07 8.95 20.92
N ILE A 262 6.28 9.47 20.72
CA ILE A 262 6.52 10.60 19.81
C ILE A 262 7.00 10.05 18.47
N ARG A 263 6.24 10.35 17.39
CA ARG A 263 6.58 9.97 16.02
C ARG A 263 6.97 11.20 15.22
N GLY A 264 8.07 11.10 14.51
CA GLY A 264 8.55 12.17 13.64
C GLY A 264 7.78 12.23 12.30
N PRO A 265 7.92 13.35 11.59
CA PRO A 265 7.33 13.52 10.26
C PRO A 265 7.99 12.62 9.20
N ILE A 266 9.23 12.22 9.39
CA ILE A 266 9.99 11.34 8.48
C ILE A 266 10.96 10.50 9.28
N THR A 267 11.19 9.25 8.86
CA THR A 267 12.23 8.36 9.41
C THR A 267 13.44 8.32 8.50
N ARG A 268 14.61 7.97 9.06
CA ARG A 268 15.83 7.76 8.27
C ARG A 268 15.62 6.76 7.13
N ASP A 269 14.90 5.68 7.39
CA ASP A 269 14.63 4.63 6.38
C ASP A 269 13.79 5.16 5.20
N GLN A 270 12.81 6.02 5.48
CA GLN A 270 12.03 6.70 4.43
C GLN A 270 12.89 7.63 3.58
N VAL A 271 13.85 8.34 4.18
CA VAL A 271 14.80 9.21 3.44
C VAL A 271 15.64 8.37 2.47
N LEU A 272 16.12 7.19 2.91
CA LEU A 272 16.90 6.27 2.05
C LEU A 272 16.06 5.78 0.85
N ASN A 273 14.78 5.49 1.05
CA ASN A 273 13.90 5.08 -0.04
C ASN A 273 13.65 6.20 -1.06
N LEU A 274 13.58 7.47 -0.60
CA LEU A 274 13.40 8.62 -1.49
C LEU A 274 14.63 8.92 -2.37
N ALA A 275 15.78 8.29 -2.12
CA ALA A 275 16.96 8.44 -2.96
C ALA A 275 16.87 7.69 -4.30
N ASN A 276 15.95 6.74 -4.43
CA ASN A 276 15.77 5.93 -5.62
C ASN A 276 14.42 6.23 -6.29
N ASP A 277 14.39 6.20 -7.62
CA ASP A 277 13.16 6.34 -8.37
C ASP A 277 12.20 5.17 -8.09
N ASN A 278 10.90 5.47 -8.00
CA ASN A 278 9.86 4.51 -7.74
C ASN A 278 8.96 4.37 -8.99
N ILE A 279 9.54 3.83 -10.04
CA ILE A 279 8.95 3.66 -11.38
C ILE A 279 8.99 2.19 -11.78
N VAL A 280 8.11 1.79 -12.69
CA VAL A 280 8.04 0.43 -13.23
C VAL A 280 9.28 0.15 -14.08
N SER A 281 9.87 -1.01 -13.90
CA SER A 281 10.97 -1.53 -14.70
C SER A 281 10.46 -2.11 -16.03
N THR A 282 11.25 -1.97 -17.08
CA THR A 282 10.91 -2.54 -18.40
C THR A 282 11.00 -4.08 -18.47
N SER A 283 11.62 -4.70 -17.47
CA SER A 283 11.85 -6.16 -17.45
C SER A 283 10.72 -6.96 -16.80
N ASN A 284 9.85 -6.32 -16.02
CA ASN A 284 8.79 -6.99 -15.29
C ASN A 284 7.44 -6.91 -16.01
N LYS A 285 6.53 -7.81 -15.64
CA LYS A 285 5.14 -7.75 -16.07
C LYS A 285 4.46 -6.50 -15.46
N THR A 286 3.49 -5.96 -16.19
CA THR A 286 2.79 -4.73 -15.80
C THR A 286 1.27 -4.90 -15.91
N PHE A 287 0.52 -3.83 -15.76
CA PHE A 287 -0.93 -3.78 -16.00
C PHE A 287 -1.33 -4.29 -17.39
N SER A 288 -0.50 -4.06 -18.41
CA SER A 288 -0.76 -4.54 -19.78
C SER A 288 -0.90 -6.06 -19.84
N ASN A 289 -0.13 -6.79 -19.02
CA ASN A 289 -0.22 -8.26 -18.94
C ASN A 289 -1.49 -8.74 -18.22
N LEU A 290 -2.22 -7.84 -17.57
CA LEU A 290 -3.50 -8.11 -16.92
C LEU A 290 -4.69 -7.54 -17.69
N ASN A 291 -4.45 -6.92 -18.86
CA ASN A 291 -5.44 -6.18 -19.66
C ASN A 291 -6.17 -5.11 -18.84
N ILE A 292 -5.42 -4.32 -18.07
CA ILE A 292 -5.92 -3.21 -17.26
C ILE A 292 -5.26 -1.93 -17.74
N GLU A 293 -6.08 -0.91 -18.00
CA GLU A 293 -5.64 0.46 -18.25
C GLU A 293 -5.72 1.26 -16.95
N PRO A 294 -4.58 1.71 -16.41
CA PRO A 294 -4.59 2.44 -15.14
C PRO A 294 -5.15 3.86 -15.31
N VAL A 295 -5.91 4.30 -14.31
CA VAL A 295 -6.56 5.61 -14.28
C VAL A 295 -5.53 6.71 -14.01
N SER A 296 -5.70 7.88 -14.65
CA SER A 296 -4.80 9.02 -14.49
C SER A 296 -4.92 9.66 -13.09
N LEU A 297 -3.82 10.25 -12.63
CA LEU A 297 -3.74 10.88 -11.32
C LEU A 297 -4.75 12.04 -11.16
N GLU A 298 -4.89 12.89 -12.19
CA GLU A 298 -5.74 14.08 -12.11
C GLU A 298 -7.22 13.75 -12.00
N THR A 299 -7.67 12.66 -12.61
CA THR A 299 -9.07 12.21 -12.57
C THR A 299 -9.53 11.93 -11.14
N VAL A 300 -8.68 11.33 -10.32
CA VAL A 300 -9.07 10.86 -8.99
C VAL A 300 -8.72 11.84 -7.88
N LEU A 301 -7.59 12.56 -7.99
CA LEU A 301 -7.16 13.46 -6.92
C LEU A 301 -8.19 14.56 -6.61
N SER A 302 -8.90 15.07 -7.64
CA SER A 302 -9.95 16.07 -7.47
C SER A 302 -11.11 15.59 -6.63
N ASP A 303 -11.43 14.28 -6.68
CA ASP A 303 -12.59 13.68 -6.04
C ASP A 303 -12.48 13.59 -4.52
N TYR A 304 -11.28 13.65 -3.95
CA TYR A 304 -11.12 13.54 -2.49
C TYR A 304 -10.23 14.62 -1.86
N LEU A 305 -9.43 15.37 -2.63
CA LEU A 305 -8.59 16.46 -2.10
C LEU A 305 -9.34 17.78 -1.95
N TRP A 306 -10.55 17.91 -2.49
CA TRP A 306 -11.38 19.13 -2.36
C TRP A 306 -11.56 19.55 -0.88
N LYS A 307 -11.61 18.59 0.04
CA LYS A 307 -11.72 18.85 1.50
C LYS A 307 -10.55 19.66 2.11
N TYR A 308 -9.44 19.82 1.36
CA TYR A 308 -8.28 20.62 1.76
C TYR A 308 -8.27 22.03 1.10
N ARG A 309 -9.23 22.32 0.22
CA ARG A 309 -9.42 23.65 -0.36
C ARG A 309 -9.81 24.67 0.73
N PRO A 310 -9.57 25.98 0.54
CA PRO A 310 -9.92 27.02 1.51
C PRO A 310 -11.40 26.97 1.93
N GLU A 311 -12.32 26.81 0.99
CA GLU A 311 -13.77 26.79 1.19
C GLU A 311 -14.37 25.40 0.95
N GLY A 312 -13.54 24.35 0.96
CA GLY A 312 -13.97 22.97 0.74
C GLY A 312 -14.61 22.79 -0.65
N GLU A 313 -15.79 22.20 -0.69
CA GLU A 313 -16.56 21.95 -1.91
C GLU A 313 -17.01 23.23 -2.62
N PHE A 314 -17.21 24.33 -1.88
CA PHE A 314 -17.70 25.60 -2.38
C PHE A 314 -16.62 26.51 -3.00
N SER A 315 -15.37 26.08 -3.04
CA SER A 315 -14.25 26.88 -3.57
C SER A 315 -14.38 27.25 -5.05
N ASP A 316 -15.11 26.48 -5.84
CA ASP A 316 -15.34 26.77 -7.25
C ASP A 316 -16.44 27.84 -7.45
N ALA A 317 -17.44 27.88 -6.56
CA ALA A 317 -18.49 28.89 -6.57
C ALA A 317 -17.99 30.29 -6.16
N ALA A 318 -16.99 30.35 -5.26
CA ALA A 318 -16.38 31.60 -4.84
C ALA A 318 -15.53 32.31 -5.94
N LYS A 319 -15.07 31.58 -6.94
CA LYS A 319 -14.35 32.16 -8.09
C LYS A 319 -15.25 32.80 -9.16
N GLN A 320 -16.56 32.54 -9.10
CA GLN A 320 -17.55 33.09 -10.03
C GLN A 320 -18.17 34.41 -9.52
N LYS A 321 -17.80 34.87 -8.35
CA LYS A 321 -18.11 36.19 -7.78
C LYS A 321 -16.86 37.08 -7.84
#